data_94dba6c30b6e28e340cda292899c86b2
#
_entry.id   94dba6c30b6e28e340cda292899c86b2
#
_cell.length_a   1.000
_cell.length_b   1.000
_cell.length_c   1.000
_cell.angle_alpha   90.00
_cell.angle_beta   90.00
_cell.angle_gamma   90.00
#
_symmetry.space_group_name_H-M   'P 1'
#
loop_
_entity.id
_entity.type
_entity.pdbx_description
1 polymer ?
#
loop_
_entity_poly.entity_id
_entity_poly.type
_entity_poly.pdbx_seq_one_letter_code
_entity_poly.pdbx_strand_id
1 'polypeptide(L)' 'MTDADLLAKKLAGIETCVQELRTLARPAEIVRDVREARFVLHTLQIAIQAANDVASHIVSDEG' A
#
# COMPACT_ATOMS: atom_id res chain seq x y z
N MET A 1 -2.78 -1.66 23.70
CA MET A 1 -4.02 -1.60 22.90
C MET A 1 -3.77 -1.07 21.52
N THR A 2 -4.40 -1.66 20.52
CA THR A 2 -4.28 -1.19 19.15
C THR A 2 -5.02 0.13 18.99
N ASP A 3 -4.35 1.12 18.41
CA ASP A 3 -4.99 2.40 18.12
C ASP A 3 -5.87 2.25 16.89
N ALA A 4 -7.18 2.24 17.08
CA ALA A 4 -8.16 2.05 16.02
C ALA A 4 -8.08 3.16 14.96
N ASP A 5 -7.81 4.39 15.38
CA ASP A 5 -7.69 5.52 14.45
C ASP A 5 -6.45 5.38 13.57
N LEU A 6 -5.34 4.95 14.15
CA LEU A 6 -4.10 4.71 13.41
C LEU A 6 -4.29 3.58 12.40
N LEU A 7 -4.92 2.48 12.81
CA LEU A 7 -5.20 1.37 11.91
C LEU A 7 -6.11 1.80 10.77
N ALA A 8 -7.16 2.56 11.07
CA ALA A 8 -8.09 3.04 10.05
C ALA A 8 -7.37 3.89 9.00
N LYS A 9 -6.46 4.78 9.44
CA LYS A 9 -5.67 5.62 8.52
C LYS A 9 -4.75 4.77 7.64
N LYS A 10 -4.10 3.79 8.22
CA LYS A 10 -3.19 2.92 7.46
C LYS A 10 -3.94 2.05 6.46
N LEU A 11 -5.08 1.51 6.86
CA LEU A 11 -5.93 0.74 5.95
C LEU A 11 -6.48 1.61 4.82
N ALA A 12 -6.87 2.85 5.12
CA ALA A 12 -7.30 3.79 4.09
C ALA A 12 -6.18 4.10 3.10
N GLY A 13 -4.93 4.20 3.58
CA GLY A 13 -3.77 4.38 2.72
C GLY A 13 -3.55 3.20 1.78
N ILE A 14 -3.69 1.98 2.29
CA ILE A 14 -3.58 0.77 1.47
C ILE A 14 -4.68 0.75 0.41
N GLU A 15 -5.90 1.07 0.81
CA GLU A 15 -7.04 1.13 -0.11
C GLU A 15 -6.81 2.15 -1.22
N THR A 16 -6.28 3.31 -0.88
CA THR A 16 -5.93 4.34 -1.86
C THR A 16 -4.90 3.81 -2.86
N CYS A 17 -3.86 3.12 -2.39
CA CYS A 17 -2.85 2.52 -3.27
C CYS A 17 -3.48 1.50 -4.23
N VAL A 18 -4.38 0.66 -3.73
CA VAL A 18 -5.08 -0.33 -4.55
C VAL A 18 -5.92 0.38 -5.62
N GLN A 19 -6.63 1.44 -5.24
CA GLN A 19 -7.44 2.21 -6.18
C GLN A 19 -6.58 2.85 -7.26
N GLU A 20 -5.44 3.42 -6.89
CA GLU A 20 -4.51 4.02 -7.86
C GLU A 20 -4.01 2.97 -8.85
N LEU A 21 -3.66 1.77 -8.36
CA LEU A 21 -3.22 0.70 -9.24
C LEU A 21 -4.33 0.24 -10.18
N ARG A 22 -5.56 0.18 -9.71
CA ARG A 22 -6.69 -0.25 -10.55
C ARG A 22 -7.06 0.77 -11.62
N THR A 23 -6.97 2.06 -11.27
CA THR A 23 -7.50 3.11 -12.14
C THR A 23 -6.42 3.77 -13.00
N LEU A 24 -5.18 3.85 -12.51
CA LEU A 24 -4.10 4.59 -13.17
C LEU A 24 -3.04 3.68 -13.79
N ALA A 25 -2.82 2.48 -13.24
CA ALA A 25 -1.80 1.60 -13.77
C ALA A 25 -2.20 1.06 -15.14
N ARG A 26 -1.19 0.97 -16.03
CA ARG A 26 -1.36 0.43 -17.37
C ARG A 26 -0.42 -0.76 -17.53
N PRO A 27 -0.87 -1.97 -17.17
CA PRO A 27 0.02 -3.16 -17.18
C PRO A 27 0.72 -3.39 -18.51
N ALA A 28 0.06 -3.11 -19.62
CA ALA A 28 0.64 -3.29 -20.94
C ALA A 28 1.83 -2.36 -21.21
N GLU A 29 1.91 -1.25 -20.49
CA GLU A 29 2.96 -0.25 -20.65
C GLU A 29 4.16 -0.45 -19.74
N ILE A 30 4.06 -1.34 -18.74
CA ILE A 30 5.11 -1.53 -17.73
C ILE A 30 6.44 -1.90 -18.37
N VAL A 31 6.40 -2.72 -19.43
CA VAL A 31 7.60 -3.19 -20.12
C VAL A 31 8.27 -2.09 -20.94
N ARG A 32 7.49 -1.13 -21.44
CA ARG A 32 7.97 -0.09 -22.35
C ARG A 32 8.23 1.25 -21.69
N ASP A 33 7.53 1.55 -20.61
CA ASP A 33 7.56 2.88 -19.99
C ASP A 33 8.13 2.78 -18.58
N VAL A 34 9.31 3.36 -18.41
CA VAL A 34 9.99 3.42 -17.10
C VAL A 34 9.14 4.11 -16.06
N ARG A 35 8.39 5.15 -16.46
CA ARG A 35 7.52 5.88 -15.52
C ARG A 35 6.41 4.99 -15.01
N GLU A 36 5.83 4.19 -15.89
CA GLU A 36 4.76 3.27 -15.51
C GLU A 36 5.29 2.20 -14.55
N ALA A 37 6.44 1.62 -14.87
CA ALA A 37 7.08 0.64 -14.01
C ALA A 37 7.38 1.21 -12.63
N ARG A 38 7.92 2.43 -12.58
CA ARG A 38 8.24 3.10 -11.32
C ARG A 38 6.98 3.46 -10.52
N PHE A 39 5.93 3.88 -11.20
CA PHE A 39 4.66 4.18 -10.54
C PHE A 39 4.10 2.93 -9.86
N VAL A 40 4.01 1.82 -10.59
CA VAL A 40 3.48 0.57 -10.05
C VAL A 40 4.35 0.07 -8.90
N LEU A 41 5.66 0.04 -9.10
CA LEU A 41 6.59 -0.44 -8.09
C LEU A 41 6.54 0.39 -6.82
N HIS A 42 6.55 1.73 -6.96
CA HIS A 42 6.51 2.64 -5.83
C HIS A 42 5.19 2.52 -5.05
N THR A 43 4.07 2.43 -5.78
CA THR A 43 2.76 2.29 -5.15
C THR A 43 2.65 0.96 -4.40
N LEU A 44 3.15 -0.12 -4.97
CA LEU A 44 3.21 -1.41 -4.29
C LEU A 44 4.07 -1.36 -3.05
N GLN A 45 5.22 -0.68 -3.11
CA GLN A 45 6.12 -0.51 -1.97
C GLN A 45 5.42 0.19 -0.81
N ILE A 46 4.69 1.26 -1.10
CA ILE A 46 3.94 2.01 -0.08
C ILE A 46 2.89 1.10 0.56
N ALA A 47 2.16 0.33 -0.25
CA ALA A 47 1.13 -0.57 0.24
C ALA A 47 1.72 -1.67 1.13
N ILE A 48 2.86 -2.25 0.73
CA ILE A 48 3.53 -3.30 1.50
C ILE A 48 4.02 -2.75 2.83
N GLN A 49 4.63 -1.57 2.85
CA GLN A 49 5.10 -0.95 4.08
C GLN A 49 3.95 -0.66 5.03
N ALA A 50 2.82 -0.17 4.51
CA ALA A 50 1.64 0.09 5.32
C ALA A 50 1.07 -1.21 5.90
N ALA A 51 1.03 -2.27 5.11
CA ALA A 51 0.56 -3.58 5.56
C ALA A 51 1.46 -4.15 6.67
N ASN A 52 2.77 -4.01 6.52
CA ASN A 52 3.74 -4.44 7.54
C ASN A 52 3.57 -3.66 8.83
N ASP A 53 3.31 -2.35 8.73
CA ASP A 53 3.06 -1.51 9.90
C ASP A 53 1.81 -1.97 10.65
N VAL A 54 0.73 -2.24 9.92
CA VAL A 54 -0.51 -2.74 10.53
C VAL A 54 -0.26 -4.05 11.25
N ALA A 55 0.42 -4.98 10.59
CA ALA A 55 0.75 -6.28 11.19
C ALA A 55 1.60 -6.13 12.43
N SER A 56 2.59 -5.24 12.41
CA SER A 56 3.48 -4.99 13.55
C SER A 56 2.70 -4.44 14.75
N HIS A 57 1.77 -3.53 14.51
CA HIS A 57 0.94 -2.98 15.59
C HIS A 57 0.05 -4.04 16.21
N ILE A 58 -0.54 -4.90 15.40
CA ILE A 58 -1.40 -5.97 15.90
C ILE A 58 -0.59 -6.96 16.74
N VAL A 59 0.56 -7.36 16.25
CA VAL A 59 1.43 -8.31 16.96
C VAL A 59 1.93 -7.72 18.27
N SER A 60 2.32 -6.42 18.27
CA SER A 60 2.77 -5.74 19.48
C SER A 60 1.68 -5.70 20.54
N ASP A 61 0.44 -5.45 20.14
CA ASP A 61 -0.68 -5.36 21.08
C ASP A 61 -1.03 -6.71 21.68
N GLU A 62 -0.88 -7.77 20.92
CA GLU A 62 -1.17 -9.14 21.39
C GLU A 62 0.02 -9.77 22.13
N GLY A 63 1.20 -9.32 21.81
CA GLY A 63 2.41 -9.82 22.42
C GLY A 63 2.70 -9.21 23.75
#